data_27919b4a63881a3aef6351285d8a57dd
#
_entry.id   27919b4a63881a3aef6351285d8a57dd
#
_cell.length_a   1.000
_cell.length_b   1.000
_cell.length_c   1.000
_cell.angle_alpha   90.00
_cell.angle_beta   90.00
_cell.angle_gamma   90.00
#
_symmetry.space_group_name_H-M   'P 1'
#
loop_
_entity.id
_entity.type
_entity.pdbx_description
1 polymer ?
#
loop_
_entity_poly.entity_id
_entity_poly.type
_entity_poly.pdbx_seq_one_letter_code
_entity_poly.pdbx_strand_id
1 'polypeptide(L)'
;MKLESLQKLWIHELKDLYSAENRILEALPKMVTAASNDELQTALGEHLKETRTHVARLEKIFKGLDFEPTGQRCKGMEGLL
;
A
#
# COMPACT_ATOMS: atom_id res chain seq x y z
N MET A 1 1.42 9.47 -26.49
CA MET A 1 2.27 9.20 -25.30
C MET A 1 3.03 7.89 -25.52
N LYS A 2 4.29 7.89 -25.16
CA LYS A 2 5.09 6.69 -25.32
C LYS A 2 4.73 5.66 -24.26
N LEU A 3 4.88 4.40 -24.60
CA LEU A 3 4.58 3.31 -23.70
C LEU A 3 5.38 3.43 -22.39
N GLU A 4 6.65 3.80 -22.50
CA GLU A 4 7.49 3.99 -21.33
C GLU A 4 6.97 5.09 -20.40
N SER A 5 6.43 6.16 -20.98
CA SER A 5 5.86 7.26 -20.20
C SER A 5 4.61 6.82 -19.47
N LEU A 6 3.77 6.01 -20.10
CA LEU A 6 2.59 5.45 -19.48
C LEU A 6 2.96 4.53 -18.32
N GLN A 7 3.97 3.70 -18.55
CA GLN A 7 4.42 2.77 -17.52
C GLN A 7 4.95 3.52 -16.30
N LYS A 8 5.74 4.56 -16.52
CA LYS A 8 6.26 5.37 -15.43
C LYS A 8 5.15 6.05 -14.65
N LEU A 9 4.16 6.57 -15.36
CA LEU A 9 3.03 7.21 -14.71
C LEU A 9 2.26 6.21 -13.86
N TRP A 10 2.03 5.03 -14.41
CA TRP A 10 1.30 3.99 -13.71
C TRP A 10 2.02 3.55 -12.42
N ILE A 11 3.33 3.36 -12.50
CA ILE A 11 4.11 2.99 -11.33
C ILE A 11 4.09 4.10 -10.28
N HIS A 12 4.15 5.35 -10.74
CA HIS A 12 4.05 6.48 -9.82
C HIS A 12 2.71 6.48 -9.08
N GLU A 13 1.62 6.22 -9.79
CA GLU A 13 0.30 6.16 -9.19
C GLU A 13 0.18 5.02 -8.20
N LEU A 14 0.74 3.86 -8.55
CA LEU A 14 0.74 2.72 -7.65
C LEU A 14 1.54 2.99 -6.39
N LYS A 15 2.65 3.66 -6.54
CA LYS A 15 3.50 4.05 -5.41
C LYS A 15 2.76 4.99 -4.47
N ASP A 16 2.07 5.97 -5.03
CA ASP A 16 1.30 6.91 -4.23
C ASP A 16 0.17 6.20 -3.49
N LEU A 17 -0.50 5.28 -4.17
CA LEU A 17 -1.57 4.51 -3.55
C LEU A 17 -1.03 3.63 -2.43
N TYR A 18 0.09 2.99 -2.65
CA TYR A 18 0.72 2.16 -1.63
C TYR A 18 1.08 3.00 -0.40
N SER A 19 1.64 4.18 -0.61
CA SER A 19 1.99 5.10 0.46
C SER A 19 0.76 5.52 1.25
N ALA A 20 -0.33 5.87 0.56
CA ALA A 20 -1.58 6.27 1.19
C ALA A 20 -2.18 5.13 2.02
N GLU A 21 -2.20 3.93 1.45
CA GLU A 21 -2.76 2.78 2.16
C GLU A 21 -1.94 2.43 3.41
N ASN A 22 -0.63 2.59 3.35
CA ASN A 22 0.22 2.34 4.51
C ASN A 22 0.00 3.38 5.61
N ARG A 23 -0.27 4.62 5.25
CA ARG A 23 -0.61 5.65 6.23
C ARG A 23 -1.91 5.31 6.94
N ILE A 24 -2.89 4.83 6.19
CA ILE A 24 -4.17 4.39 6.76
C ILE A 24 -3.92 3.20 7.68
N LEU A 25 -3.09 2.27 7.26
CA LEU A 25 -2.75 1.09 8.03
C LEU A 25 -2.11 1.45 9.38
N GLU A 26 -1.32 2.52 9.42
CA GLU A 26 -0.73 3.00 10.66
C GLU A 26 -1.75 3.71 11.54
N ALA A 27 -2.63 4.48 10.94
CA ALA A 27 -3.60 5.29 11.68
C ALA A 27 -4.76 4.48 12.25
N LEU A 28 -5.23 3.47 11.50
CA LEU A 28 -6.42 2.72 11.90
C LEU A 28 -6.33 2.04 13.27
N PRO A 29 -5.23 1.38 13.62
CA PRO A 29 -5.16 0.76 14.95
C PRO A 29 -5.30 1.77 16.07
N LYS A 30 -4.77 2.96 15.89
CA LYS A 30 -4.90 4.03 16.88
C LYS A 30 -6.33 4.51 16.96
N MET A 31 -7.01 4.58 15.83
CA MET A 31 -8.41 4.99 15.79
C MET A 31 -9.30 3.93 16.44
N VAL A 32 -9.01 2.66 16.22
CA VAL A 32 -9.75 1.58 16.87
C VAL A 32 -9.63 1.69 18.38
N THR A 33 -8.43 1.91 18.87
CA THR A 33 -8.18 2.04 20.30
C THR A 33 -8.90 3.25 20.87
N ALA A 34 -8.96 4.35 20.13
CA ALA A 34 -9.58 5.59 20.59
C ALA A 34 -11.10 5.62 20.42
N ALA A 35 -11.66 4.69 19.67
CA ALA A 35 -13.09 4.68 19.39
C ALA A 35 -13.90 4.47 20.68
N SER A 36 -14.98 5.22 20.81
CA SER A 36 -15.75 5.26 22.04
C SER A 36 -16.90 4.26 22.11
N ASN A 37 -17.21 3.58 21.01
CA ASN A 37 -18.27 2.58 21.03
C ASN A 37 -17.89 1.37 20.16
N ASP A 38 -18.59 0.27 20.42
CA ASP A 38 -18.29 -1.00 19.79
C ASP A 38 -18.56 -1.01 18.29
N GLU A 39 -19.62 -0.32 17.86
CA GLU A 39 -19.96 -0.26 16.44
C GLU A 39 -18.85 0.42 15.65
N LEU A 40 -18.34 1.52 16.18
CA LEU A 40 -17.26 2.24 15.54
C LEU A 40 -15.97 1.41 15.53
N GLN A 41 -15.68 0.75 16.65
CA GLN A 41 -14.51 -0.11 16.73
C GLN A 41 -14.58 -1.24 15.72
N THR A 42 -15.75 -1.85 15.56
CA THR A 42 -15.95 -2.93 14.60
C THR A 42 -15.76 -2.43 13.17
N ALA A 43 -16.37 -1.28 12.86
CA ALA A 43 -16.25 -0.71 11.52
C ALA A 43 -14.81 -0.36 11.16
N LEU A 44 -14.10 0.25 12.11
CA LEU A 44 -12.70 0.60 11.89
C LEU A 44 -11.81 -0.63 11.79
N GLY A 45 -12.12 -1.66 12.58
CA GLY A 45 -11.39 -2.92 12.50
C GLY A 45 -11.56 -3.63 11.17
N GLU A 46 -12.78 -3.58 10.62
CA GLU A 46 -13.04 -4.15 9.30
C GLU A 46 -12.28 -3.38 8.22
N HIS A 47 -12.27 -2.05 8.33
CA HIS A 47 -11.53 -1.22 7.39
C HIS A 47 -10.03 -1.50 7.47
N LEU A 48 -9.51 -1.73 8.66
CA LEU A 48 -8.12 -2.11 8.85
C LEU A 48 -7.80 -3.41 8.12
N LYS A 49 -8.70 -4.38 8.22
CA LYS A 49 -8.54 -5.67 7.56
C LYS A 49 -8.52 -5.51 6.04
N GLU A 50 -9.44 -4.71 5.52
CA GLU A 50 -9.49 -4.43 4.09
C GLU A 50 -8.23 -3.72 3.62
N THR A 51 -7.75 -2.77 4.40
CA THR A 51 -6.55 -2.02 4.05
C THR A 51 -5.32 -2.93 3.99
N ARG A 52 -5.22 -3.87 4.91
CA ARG A 52 -4.13 -4.87 4.86
C ARG A 52 -4.19 -5.69 3.58
N THR A 53 -5.40 -6.05 3.14
CA THR A 53 -5.58 -6.76 1.90
C THR A 53 -5.15 -5.91 0.70
N HIS A 54 -5.49 -4.63 0.71
CA HIS A 54 -5.11 -3.70 -0.35
C HIS A 54 -3.58 -3.59 -0.44
N VAL A 55 -2.93 -3.44 0.70
CA VAL A 55 -1.48 -3.34 0.74
C VAL A 55 -0.84 -4.61 0.18
N ALA A 56 -1.35 -5.76 0.58
CA ALA A 56 -0.81 -7.03 0.09
C ALA A 56 -0.97 -7.18 -1.42
N ARG A 57 -2.09 -6.73 -1.96
CA ARG A 57 -2.33 -6.76 -3.40
C ARG A 57 -1.37 -5.84 -4.14
N LEU A 58 -1.16 -4.64 -3.60
CA LEU A 58 -0.22 -3.70 -4.21
C LEU A 58 1.19 -4.27 -4.20
N GLU A 59 1.59 -4.92 -3.13
CA GLU A 59 2.90 -5.55 -3.05
C GLU A 59 3.07 -6.64 -4.11
N LYS A 60 2.01 -7.39 -4.36
CA LYS A 60 2.02 -8.40 -5.42
C LYS A 60 2.17 -7.76 -6.80
N ILE A 61 1.48 -6.65 -7.02
CA ILE A 61 1.56 -5.94 -8.28
C ILE A 61 2.99 -5.44 -8.52
N PHE A 62 3.60 -4.82 -7.51
CA PHE A 62 4.97 -4.36 -7.61
C PHE A 62 5.93 -5.51 -7.90
N LYS A 63 5.74 -6.61 -7.23
CA LYS A 63 6.57 -7.78 -7.44
C LYS A 63 6.45 -8.29 -8.87
N GLY A 64 5.23 -8.32 -9.40
CA GLY A 64 4.99 -8.74 -10.78
C GLY A 64 5.59 -7.81 -11.80
N LEU A 65 5.75 -6.54 -11.45
CA LEU A 65 6.35 -5.54 -12.33
C LEU A 65 7.85 -5.43 -12.16
N ASP A 66 8.41 -6.17 -11.20
CA ASP A 66 9.83 -6.11 -10.85
C ASP A 66 10.25 -4.73 -10.34
N PHE A 67 9.34 -4.10 -9.60
CA PHE A 67 9.61 -2.83 -8.91
C PHE A 67 9.32 -3.00 -7.43
N GLU A 68 10.04 -2.24 -6.62
CA GLU A 68 9.75 -2.18 -5.20
C GLU A 68 8.63 -1.17 -4.94
N PRO A 69 7.92 -1.31 -3.80
CA PRO A 69 6.85 -0.36 -3.47
C PRO A 69 7.30 1.09 -3.36
N THR A 70 8.60 1.32 -3.28
CA THR A 70 9.15 2.68 -3.33
C THR A 70 9.21 3.23 -4.74
N GLY A 71 8.89 2.41 -5.74
CA GLY A 71 8.96 2.79 -7.14
C GLY A 71 10.32 2.51 -7.77
N GLN A 72 11.24 1.98 -6.99
CA GLN A 72 12.55 1.63 -7.51
C GLN A 72 12.55 0.22 -8.07
N ARG A 73 13.31 0.04 -9.14
CA ARG A 73 13.40 -1.28 -9.75
C ARG A 73 14.12 -2.24 -8.83
N CYS A 74 13.59 -3.45 -8.71
CA CYS A 74 14.23 -4.48 -7.92
C CYS A 74 15.52 -4.94 -8.58
N LYS A 75 16.56 -5.01 -7.80
CA LYS A 75 17.87 -5.44 -8.28
C LYS A 75 18.30 -6.76 -7.69
N GLY A 76 17.36 -7.61 -7.43
CA GLY A 76 17.67 -8.85 -6.78
C GLY A 76 18.09 -8.61 -5.35
N MET A 77 19.13 -9.25 -4.94
CA MET A 77 19.52 -9.22 -3.56
C MET A 77 20.39 -8.05 -3.15
N GLU A 78 21.05 -7.42 -4.09
CA GLU A 78 21.98 -6.37 -3.72
C GLU A 78 21.28 -5.16 -3.12
N GLY A 79 20.05 -4.94 -3.47
CA GLY A 79 19.31 -3.83 -2.91
C GLY A 79 18.91 -4.02 -1.48
N LEU A 80 19.12 -5.18 -0.93
CA LEU A 80 18.68 -5.50 0.42
C LEU A 80 19.71 -5.23 1.48
N LEU A 81 20.85 -4.93 1.08
CA LEU A 81 21.93 -4.85 2.05
C LEU A 81 22.25 -3.51 2.55
#